data_fa089311fa86e2ce2d444eff9b22d332
#
_entry.id   fa089311fa86e2ce2d444eff9b22d332
#
_cell.length_a   1.000
_cell.length_b   1.000
_cell.length_c   1.000
_cell.angle_alpha   90.00
_cell.angle_beta   90.00
_cell.angle_gamma   90.00
#
_symmetry.space_group_name_H-M   'P 1'
#
loop_
_entity.id
_entity.type
_entity.pdbx_description
1 polymer ?
#
loop_
_entity_poly.entity_id
_entity_poly.type
_entity_poly.pdbx_seq_one_letter_code
_entity_poly.pdbx_strand_id
1 'polypeptide(L)'
;MKDSLIVLGIFVGGCRLGVLGYFPLDLKTGNLSIYILYALMFQIGISIGSNKELKSMISQLRLKFLLIPLATISGTLLFSAIASLLLSRWSIFDCMAVGSGFAYYSLSSVLITQFKEASIGIQLATELGTIALLANIFREMMALLGAPLLVRYFGRLAPISAAGVNSMDVILPVIT
;
A
#
# COMPACT_ATOMS: atom_id res chain seq x y z
N MET A 1 -4.78 -24.09 1.33
CA MET A 1 -5.99 -24.06 2.21
C MET A 1 -5.66 -24.11 3.71
N LYS A 2 -4.73 -24.97 4.18
CA LYS A 2 -4.37 -25.02 5.62
C LYS A 2 -3.74 -23.71 6.10
N ASP A 3 -2.85 -23.12 5.33
CA ASP A 3 -2.15 -21.87 5.67
C ASP A 3 -3.11 -20.69 5.74
N SER A 4 -4.07 -20.60 4.84
CA SER A 4 -5.10 -19.57 4.83
C SER A 4 -6.03 -19.65 6.05
N LEU A 5 -6.34 -20.89 6.51
CA LEU A 5 -7.13 -21.11 7.73
C LEU A 5 -6.36 -20.71 9.00
N ILE A 6 -5.04 -20.95 9.03
CA ILE A 6 -4.18 -20.54 10.13
C ILE A 6 -4.16 -19.01 10.23
N VAL A 7 -3.94 -18.33 9.10
CA VAL A 7 -3.94 -16.85 9.05
C VAL A 7 -5.28 -16.28 9.50
N LEU A 8 -6.40 -16.85 9.01
CA LEU A 8 -7.73 -16.44 9.43
C LEU A 8 -7.95 -16.68 10.93
N GLY A 9 -7.48 -17.81 11.45
CA GLY A 9 -7.58 -18.14 12.88
C GLY A 9 -6.81 -17.14 13.75
N ILE A 10 -5.58 -16.78 13.36
CA ILE A 10 -4.77 -15.77 14.05
C ILE A 10 -5.46 -14.40 14.00
N PHE A 11 -6.01 -14.01 12.85
CA PHE A 11 -6.72 -12.75 12.69
C PHE A 11 -7.95 -12.66 13.60
N VAL A 12 -8.81 -13.67 13.57
CA VAL A 12 -10.03 -13.73 14.42
C VAL A 12 -9.65 -13.79 15.91
N GLY A 13 -8.59 -14.53 16.25
CA GLY A 13 -8.05 -14.57 17.61
C GLY A 13 -7.57 -13.20 18.07
N GLY A 14 -6.82 -12.49 17.25
CA GLY A 14 -6.36 -11.12 17.51
C GLY A 14 -7.52 -10.15 17.74
N CYS A 15 -8.54 -10.20 16.87
CA CYS A 15 -9.76 -9.38 17.03
C CYS A 15 -10.48 -9.66 18.36
N ARG A 16 -10.65 -10.93 18.74
CA ARG A 16 -11.28 -11.31 20.02
C ARG A 16 -10.48 -10.81 21.21
N LEU A 17 -9.16 -11.01 21.22
CA LEU A 17 -8.30 -10.52 22.29
C LEU A 17 -8.33 -8.99 22.41
N GLY A 18 -8.40 -8.28 21.27
CA GLY A 18 -8.55 -6.83 21.25
C GLY A 18 -9.87 -6.34 21.85
N VAL A 19 -10.99 -7.00 21.52
CA VAL A 19 -12.32 -6.67 22.06
C VAL A 19 -12.42 -6.98 23.53
N LEU A 20 -11.86 -8.10 23.98
CA LEU A 20 -11.87 -8.53 25.39
C LEU A 20 -10.96 -7.68 26.31
N GLY A 21 -10.14 -6.79 25.74
CA GLY A 21 -9.32 -5.88 26.51
C GLY A 21 -8.15 -6.54 27.26
N TYR A 22 -7.80 -7.78 26.93
CA TYR A 22 -6.70 -8.51 27.56
C TYR A 22 -5.31 -7.95 27.25
N PHE A 23 -5.21 -6.99 26.34
CA PHE A 23 -3.94 -6.32 26.04
C PHE A 23 -3.64 -5.27 27.09
N PRO A 24 -2.44 -5.29 27.72
CA PRO A 24 -1.98 -4.23 28.60
C PRO A 24 -2.08 -2.87 27.92
N LEU A 25 -2.43 -1.83 28.69
CA LEU A 25 -2.58 -0.47 28.17
C LEU A 25 -1.34 0.01 27.40
N ASP A 26 -0.15 -0.40 27.84
CA ASP A 26 1.12 -0.05 27.21
C ASP A 26 1.25 -0.53 25.76
N LEU A 27 0.58 -1.61 25.38
CA LEU A 27 0.54 -2.09 24.00
C LEU A 27 -0.47 -1.33 23.12
N LYS A 28 -1.49 -0.71 23.74
CA LYS A 28 -2.48 0.12 23.03
C LYS A 28 -1.96 1.53 22.74
N THR A 29 -1.12 2.05 23.62
CA THR A 29 -0.54 3.40 23.52
C THR A 29 0.85 3.42 22.90
N GLY A 30 1.48 2.25 22.78
CA GLY A 30 2.84 2.13 22.26
C GLY A 30 2.90 2.02 20.73
N ASN A 31 4.07 2.33 20.19
CA ASN A 31 4.41 2.23 18.77
C ASN A 31 4.54 0.77 18.28
N LEU A 32 3.83 -0.20 18.91
CA LEU A 32 3.94 -1.62 18.60
C LEU A 32 3.64 -1.92 17.13
N SER A 33 2.59 -1.27 16.59
CA SER A 33 2.22 -1.42 15.18
C SER A 33 3.36 -1.04 14.24
N ILE A 34 4.14 0.00 14.60
CA ILE A 34 5.29 0.43 13.81
C ILE A 34 6.43 -0.57 13.90
N TYR A 35 6.74 -1.07 15.09
CA TYR A 35 7.80 -2.06 15.24
C TYR A 35 7.48 -3.34 14.48
N ILE A 36 6.21 -3.78 14.49
CA ILE A 36 5.74 -4.91 13.69
C ILE A 36 5.91 -4.60 12.20
N LEU A 37 5.55 -3.40 11.76
CA LEU A 37 5.71 -2.96 10.39
C LEU A 37 7.18 -2.97 9.96
N TYR A 38 8.09 -2.42 10.79
CA TYR A 38 9.52 -2.45 10.52
C TYR A 38 10.07 -3.88 10.46
N ALA A 39 9.60 -4.76 11.33
CA ALA A 39 9.98 -6.17 11.30
C ALA A 39 9.52 -6.86 10.01
N LEU A 40 8.30 -6.58 9.55
CA LEU A 40 7.80 -7.08 8.26
C LEU A 40 8.62 -6.54 7.08
N MET A 41 8.93 -5.23 7.06
CA MET A 41 9.78 -4.64 6.01
C MET A 41 11.18 -5.25 6.01
N PHE A 42 11.76 -5.48 7.19
CA PHE A 42 13.06 -6.12 7.33
C PHE A 42 13.03 -7.57 6.80
N GLN A 43 11.99 -8.32 7.13
CA GLN A 43 11.80 -9.69 6.62
C GLN A 43 11.68 -9.73 5.09
N ILE A 44 10.92 -8.80 4.50
CA ILE A 44 10.81 -8.67 3.04
C ILE A 44 12.18 -8.33 2.44
N GLY A 45 12.93 -7.41 3.05
CA GLY A 45 14.29 -7.06 2.63
C GLY A 45 15.23 -8.27 2.61
N ILE A 46 15.20 -9.10 3.66
CA ILE A 46 15.98 -10.35 3.72
C ILE A 46 15.54 -11.30 2.61
N SER A 47 14.23 -11.48 2.42
CA SER A 47 13.67 -12.39 1.42
C SER A 47 14.13 -12.00 0.01
N ILE A 48 14.06 -10.71 -0.33
CA ILE A 48 14.52 -10.20 -1.63
C ILE A 48 16.05 -10.33 -1.74
N GLY A 49 16.79 -9.91 -0.71
CA GLY A 49 18.26 -9.95 -0.73
C GLY A 49 18.85 -11.35 -0.78
N SER A 50 18.12 -12.35 -0.28
CA SER A 50 18.51 -13.77 -0.32
C SER A 50 18.24 -14.43 -1.68
N ASN A 51 17.53 -13.76 -2.58
CA ASN A 51 17.24 -14.32 -3.90
C ASN A 51 18.49 -14.32 -4.78
N LYS A 52 19.03 -15.52 -5.07
CA LYS A 52 20.25 -15.71 -5.87
C LYS A 52 20.11 -15.19 -7.32
N GLU A 53 18.87 -15.13 -7.82
CA GLU A 53 18.59 -14.66 -9.17
C GLU A 53 18.48 -13.13 -9.25
N LEU A 54 18.42 -12.42 -8.12
CA LEU A 54 18.26 -10.97 -8.08
C LEU A 54 19.31 -10.25 -8.91
N LYS A 55 20.58 -10.65 -8.79
CA LYS A 55 21.69 -10.07 -9.55
C LYS A 55 21.52 -10.28 -11.05
N SER A 56 21.09 -11.46 -11.46
CA SER A 56 20.80 -11.80 -12.86
C SER A 56 19.59 -10.99 -13.38
N MET A 57 18.53 -10.88 -12.59
CA MET A 57 17.35 -10.09 -12.94
C MET A 57 17.69 -8.61 -13.10
N ILE A 58 18.46 -8.04 -12.17
CA ILE A 58 18.91 -6.63 -12.25
C ILE A 58 19.79 -6.40 -13.47
N SER A 59 20.70 -7.32 -13.80
CA SER A 59 21.60 -7.17 -14.96
C SER A 59 20.87 -7.25 -16.30
N GLN A 60 19.70 -7.90 -16.34
CA GLN A 60 18.82 -8.00 -17.53
C GLN A 60 17.83 -6.84 -17.64
N LEU A 61 17.72 -6.01 -16.60
CA LEU A 61 16.83 -4.85 -16.57
C LEU A 61 17.27 -3.83 -17.62
N ARG A 62 16.52 -3.76 -18.71
CA ARG A 62 16.70 -2.68 -19.70
C ARG A 62 16.20 -1.37 -19.12
N LEU A 63 16.92 -0.30 -19.35
CA LEU A 63 16.56 1.06 -18.88
C LEU A 63 15.12 1.44 -19.22
N LYS A 64 14.59 0.89 -20.32
CA LYS A 64 13.17 1.08 -20.74
C LYS A 64 12.16 0.60 -19.71
N PHE A 65 12.47 -0.44 -18.93
CA PHE A 65 11.54 -0.93 -17.90
C PHE A 65 11.44 -0.02 -16.69
N LEU A 66 12.46 0.83 -16.43
CA LEU A 66 12.39 1.85 -15.39
C LEU A 66 11.39 2.97 -15.71
N LEU A 67 11.03 3.15 -16.98
CA LEU A 67 10.01 4.13 -17.39
C LEU A 67 8.63 3.78 -16.83
N ILE A 68 8.31 2.49 -16.62
CA ILE A 68 7.00 2.08 -16.10
C ILE A 68 6.80 2.59 -14.66
N PRO A 69 7.67 2.28 -13.69
CA PRO A 69 7.51 2.79 -12.33
C PRO A 69 7.65 4.32 -12.28
N LEU A 70 8.54 4.93 -13.05
CA LEU A 70 8.68 6.39 -13.10
C LEU A 70 7.41 7.06 -13.62
N ALA A 71 6.83 6.56 -14.71
CA ALA A 71 5.57 7.08 -15.25
C ALA A 71 4.41 6.87 -14.26
N THR A 72 4.37 5.71 -13.58
CA THR A 72 3.35 5.42 -12.56
C THR A 72 3.46 6.38 -11.38
N ILE A 73 4.68 6.61 -10.87
CA ILE A 73 4.93 7.54 -9.77
C ILE A 73 4.54 8.96 -10.17
N SER A 74 5.10 9.45 -11.27
CA SER A 74 4.84 10.82 -11.74
C SER A 74 3.36 11.05 -12.05
N GLY A 75 2.71 10.11 -12.74
CA GLY A 75 1.29 10.18 -13.04
C GLY A 75 0.42 10.17 -11.77
N THR A 76 0.69 9.26 -10.84
CA THR A 76 -0.07 9.17 -9.59
C THR A 76 0.06 10.46 -8.78
N LEU A 77 1.27 10.98 -8.59
CA LEU A 77 1.49 12.22 -7.84
C LEU A 77 0.84 13.43 -8.52
N LEU A 78 0.97 13.54 -9.84
CA LEU A 78 0.35 14.62 -10.61
C LEU A 78 -1.18 14.59 -10.47
N PHE A 79 -1.81 13.43 -10.70
CA PHE A 79 -3.27 13.32 -10.59
C PHE A 79 -3.76 13.47 -9.15
N SER A 80 -3.00 13.03 -8.16
CA SER A 80 -3.32 13.29 -6.75
C SER A 80 -3.22 14.78 -6.40
N ALA A 81 -2.24 15.50 -6.94
CA ALA A 81 -2.13 16.95 -6.80
C ALA A 81 -3.32 17.67 -7.47
N ILE A 82 -3.75 17.22 -8.66
CA ILE A 82 -4.94 17.77 -9.34
C ILE A 82 -6.21 17.48 -8.53
N ALA A 83 -6.32 16.28 -7.94
CA ALA A 83 -7.46 15.91 -7.11
C ALA A 83 -7.62 16.83 -5.88
N SER A 84 -6.54 17.43 -5.38
CA SER A 84 -6.61 18.40 -4.28
C SER A 84 -7.43 19.65 -4.63
N LEU A 85 -7.55 20.00 -5.91
CA LEU A 85 -8.38 21.13 -6.35
C LEU A 85 -9.89 20.86 -6.13
N LEU A 86 -10.28 19.58 -6.07
CA LEU A 86 -11.65 19.16 -5.77
C LEU A 86 -11.88 18.98 -4.26
N LEU A 87 -10.81 18.81 -3.50
CA LEU A 87 -10.83 18.51 -2.07
C LEU A 87 -10.31 19.71 -1.29
N SER A 88 -11.11 20.76 -1.17
CA SER A 88 -10.73 22.05 -0.53
C SER A 88 -10.28 21.91 0.94
N ARG A 89 -10.58 20.80 1.59
CA ARG A 89 -10.20 20.54 2.99
C ARG A 89 -8.76 20.06 3.15
N TRP A 90 -8.20 19.40 2.13
CA TRP A 90 -6.88 18.78 2.19
C TRP A 90 -5.86 19.50 1.32
N SER A 91 -4.65 19.66 1.85
CA SER A 91 -3.58 20.30 1.09
C SER A 91 -3.14 19.42 -0.11
N ILE A 92 -2.48 20.05 -1.08
CA ILE A 92 -1.88 19.33 -2.21
C ILE A 92 -0.97 18.21 -1.72
N PHE A 93 -0.16 18.48 -0.70
CA PHE A 93 0.75 17.50 -0.12
C PHE A 93 0.03 16.34 0.58
N ASP A 94 -1.14 16.60 1.19
CA ASP A 94 -1.94 15.54 1.80
C ASP A 94 -2.53 14.60 0.74
N CYS A 95 -3.05 15.15 -0.34
CA CYS A 95 -3.54 14.36 -1.47
C CYS A 95 -2.43 13.57 -2.15
N MET A 96 -1.25 14.15 -2.33
CA MET A 96 -0.08 13.44 -2.86
C MET A 96 0.39 12.34 -1.90
N ALA A 97 0.35 12.55 -0.59
CA ALA A 97 0.68 11.54 0.40
C ALA A 97 -0.28 10.34 0.32
N VAL A 98 -1.58 10.59 0.16
CA VAL A 98 -2.58 9.52 -0.06
C VAL A 98 -2.27 8.74 -1.35
N GLY A 99 -1.99 9.43 -2.45
CA GLY A 99 -1.65 8.82 -3.74
C GLY A 99 -0.36 8.01 -3.70
N SER A 100 0.62 8.45 -2.91
CA SER A 100 1.93 7.79 -2.77
C SER A 100 1.88 6.42 -2.10
N GLY A 101 0.72 5.99 -1.63
CA GLY A 101 0.52 4.63 -1.11
C GLY A 101 0.64 3.53 -2.15
N PHE A 102 0.47 3.84 -3.44
CA PHE A 102 0.61 2.91 -4.58
C PHE A 102 -0.08 1.56 -4.38
N ALA A 103 -1.29 1.57 -3.80
CA ALA A 103 -2.11 0.43 -3.41
C ALA A 103 -1.61 -0.34 -2.18
N TYR A 104 -0.53 0.06 -1.53
CA TYR A 104 -0.11 -0.54 -0.26
C TYR A 104 -0.81 0.13 0.93
N TYR A 105 -2.10 -0.17 1.06
CA TYR A 105 -3.04 0.53 1.94
C TYR A 105 -2.67 0.51 3.42
N SER A 106 -2.22 -0.63 3.96
CA SER A 106 -1.91 -0.78 5.38
C SER A 106 -0.72 0.09 5.82
N LEU A 107 0.38 0.04 5.06
CA LEU A 107 1.56 0.85 5.32
C LEU A 107 1.27 2.33 5.17
N SER A 108 0.61 2.71 4.08
CA SER A 108 0.27 4.09 3.76
C SER A 108 -0.58 4.72 4.86
N SER A 109 -1.64 4.03 5.30
CA SER A 109 -2.53 4.51 6.35
C SER A 109 -1.79 4.77 7.66
N VAL A 110 -0.98 3.81 8.12
CA VAL A 110 -0.22 3.93 9.38
C VAL A 110 0.80 5.06 9.32
N LEU A 111 1.60 5.13 8.25
CA LEU A 111 2.64 6.16 8.11
C LEU A 111 2.04 7.57 8.00
N ILE A 112 0.97 7.73 7.20
CA ILE A 112 0.31 9.04 7.05
C ILE A 112 -0.24 9.50 8.40
N THR A 113 -0.94 8.62 9.13
CA THR A 113 -1.47 8.96 10.45
C THR A 113 -0.35 9.45 11.37
N GLN A 114 0.76 8.72 11.45
CA GLN A 114 1.86 9.08 12.36
C GLN A 114 2.60 10.35 11.98
N PHE A 115 2.98 10.50 10.71
CA PHE A 115 3.73 11.68 10.27
C PHE A 115 2.88 12.95 10.32
N LYS A 116 1.56 12.82 10.15
CA LYS A 116 0.64 13.95 10.17
C LYS A 116 0.12 14.30 11.57
N GLU A 117 0.18 13.39 12.52
CA GLU A 117 -0.30 13.62 13.89
C GLU A 117 0.29 14.88 14.52
N ALA A 118 1.60 15.08 14.38
CA ALA A 118 2.29 16.26 14.94
C ALA A 118 1.89 17.59 14.27
N SER A 119 1.42 17.56 13.00
CA SER A 119 1.14 18.77 12.22
C SER A 119 -0.33 19.16 12.19
N ILE A 120 -1.24 18.20 12.15
CA ILE A 120 -2.69 18.44 12.00
C ILE A 120 -3.53 17.89 13.15
N GLY A 121 -2.89 17.25 14.14
CA GLY A 121 -3.54 16.61 15.28
C GLY A 121 -4.07 15.21 14.98
N ILE A 122 -4.27 14.41 16.04
CA ILE A 122 -4.59 12.98 15.94
C ILE A 122 -5.88 12.68 15.15
N GLN A 123 -6.91 13.50 15.30
CA GLN A 123 -8.20 13.27 14.65
C GLN A 123 -8.09 13.40 13.12
N LEU A 124 -7.54 14.51 12.65
CA LEU A 124 -7.35 14.77 11.21
C LEU A 124 -6.33 13.82 10.60
N ALA A 125 -5.28 13.47 11.33
CA ALA A 125 -4.28 12.50 10.87
C ALA A 125 -4.90 11.11 10.70
N THR A 126 -5.76 10.67 11.64
CA THR A 126 -6.47 9.39 11.55
C THR A 126 -7.49 9.40 10.40
N GLU A 127 -8.18 10.52 10.19
CA GLU A 127 -9.09 10.68 9.05
C GLU A 127 -8.33 10.57 7.73
N LEU A 128 -7.21 11.27 7.59
CA LEU A 128 -6.38 11.20 6.38
C LEU A 128 -5.80 9.80 6.14
N GLY A 129 -5.34 9.12 7.20
CA GLY A 129 -4.88 7.73 7.14
C GLY A 129 -5.99 6.78 6.69
N THR A 130 -7.23 7.00 7.16
CA THR A 130 -8.40 6.22 6.74
C THR A 130 -8.75 6.48 5.27
N ILE A 131 -8.66 7.73 4.82
CA ILE A 131 -8.85 8.07 3.40
C ILE A 131 -7.79 7.37 2.54
N ALA A 132 -6.53 7.37 2.99
CA ALA A 132 -5.45 6.68 2.29
C ALA A 132 -5.69 5.17 2.20
N LEU A 133 -6.17 4.55 3.30
CA LEU A 133 -6.53 3.13 3.32
C LEU A 133 -7.61 2.83 2.28
N LEU A 134 -8.72 3.55 2.31
CA LEU A 134 -9.84 3.33 1.40
C LEU A 134 -9.46 3.61 -0.06
N ALA A 135 -8.78 4.72 -0.33
CA ALA A 135 -8.35 5.07 -1.68
C ALA A 135 -7.45 4.00 -2.31
N ASN A 136 -6.54 3.45 -1.53
CA ASN A 136 -5.63 2.40 -2.01
C ASN A 136 -6.35 1.04 -2.15
N ILE A 137 -7.33 0.70 -1.30
CA ILE A 137 -8.21 -0.47 -1.49
C ILE A 137 -9.02 -0.32 -2.77
N PHE A 138 -9.64 0.85 -3.02
CA PHE A 138 -10.36 1.10 -4.26
C PHE A 138 -9.46 0.98 -5.48
N ARG A 139 -8.24 1.50 -5.43
CA ARG A 139 -7.25 1.35 -6.49
C ARG A 139 -6.94 -0.12 -6.79
N GLU A 140 -6.74 -0.93 -5.75
CA GLU A 140 -6.53 -2.37 -5.88
C GLU A 140 -7.73 -3.06 -6.53
N MET A 141 -8.93 -2.79 -6.03
CA MET A 141 -10.17 -3.36 -6.60
C MET A 141 -10.36 -2.95 -8.08
N MET A 142 -10.11 -1.68 -8.41
CA MET A 142 -10.18 -1.21 -9.80
C MET A 142 -9.16 -1.92 -10.70
N ALA A 143 -7.95 -2.16 -10.20
CA ALA A 143 -6.95 -2.89 -10.96
C ALA A 143 -7.32 -4.36 -11.12
N LEU A 144 -7.84 -5.02 -10.08
CA LEU A 144 -8.25 -6.42 -10.08
C LEU A 144 -9.43 -6.67 -11.04
N LEU A 145 -10.50 -5.91 -10.87
CA LEU A 145 -11.72 -6.07 -11.68
C LEU A 145 -11.59 -5.45 -13.08
N GLY A 146 -10.83 -4.38 -13.19
CA GLY A 146 -10.64 -3.63 -14.42
C GLY A 146 -9.50 -4.13 -15.30
N ALA A 147 -8.71 -5.11 -14.86
CA ALA A 147 -7.54 -5.60 -15.61
C ALA A 147 -7.84 -5.90 -17.10
N PRO A 148 -8.92 -6.62 -17.47
CA PRO A 148 -9.22 -6.89 -18.88
C PRO A 148 -9.52 -5.61 -19.69
N LEU A 149 -10.21 -4.65 -19.08
CA LEU A 149 -10.51 -3.36 -19.71
C LEU A 149 -9.25 -2.51 -19.88
N LEU A 150 -8.40 -2.47 -18.83
CA LEU A 150 -7.14 -1.75 -18.87
C LEU A 150 -6.21 -2.30 -19.95
N VAL A 151 -6.13 -3.63 -20.13
CA VAL A 151 -5.34 -4.24 -21.20
C VAL A 151 -5.91 -3.84 -22.57
N ARG A 152 -7.23 -3.87 -22.72
CA ARG A 152 -7.90 -3.59 -24.00
C ARG A 152 -7.69 -2.15 -24.48
N TYR A 153 -7.78 -1.16 -23.57
CA TYR A 153 -7.74 0.25 -23.93
C TYR A 153 -6.35 0.88 -23.79
N PHE A 154 -5.53 0.43 -22.84
CA PHE A 154 -4.25 1.06 -22.49
C PHE A 154 -3.04 0.13 -22.68
N GLY A 155 -3.27 -1.11 -23.11
CA GLY A 155 -2.22 -2.08 -23.38
C GLY A 155 -1.82 -2.92 -22.17
N ARG A 156 -0.93 -3.90 -22.43
CA ARG A 156 -0.57 -4.96 -21.45
C ARG A 156 0.09 -4.46 -20.17
N LEU A 157 0.72 -3.29 -20.19
CA LEU A 157 1.40 -2.74 -19.02
C LEU A 157 0.48 -1.90 -18.12
N ALA A 158 -0.71 -1.55 -18.58
CA ALA A 158 -1.65 -0.71 -17.86
C ALA A 158 -2.14 -1.32 -16.53
N PRO A 159 -2.49 -2.62 -16.45
CA PRO A 159 -2.86 -3.23 -15.16
C PRO A 159 -1.72 -3.19 -14.14
N ILE A 160 -0.47 -3.33 -14.57
CA ILE A 160 0.71 -3.26 -13.69
C ILE A 160 0.82 -1.86 -13.07
N SER A 161 0.69 -0.82 -13.90
CA SER A 161 0.73 0.57 -13.43
C SER A 161 -0.46 0.91 -12.53
N ALA A 162 -1.66 0.42 -12.84
CA ALA A 162 -2.85 0.62 -12.02
C ALA A 162 -2.74 -0.09 -10.67
N ALA A 163 -2.28 -1.35 -10.67
CA ALA A 163 -2.09 -2.15 -9.48
C ALA A 163 -1.01 -1.60 -8.53
N GLY A 164 -0.02 -0.90 -9.08
CA GLY A 164 1.10 -0.41 -8.28
C GLY A 164 1.87 -1.54 -7.62
N VAL A 165 2.09 -1.46 -6.29
CA VAL A 165 2.83 -2.47 -5.51
C VAL A 165 2.15 -3.84 -5.55
N ASN A 166 0.81 -3.89 -5.54
CA ASN A 166 0.05 -5.14 -5.54
C ASN A 166 0.13 -5.93 -6.86
N SER A 167 0.75 -5.36 -7.91
CA SER A 167 1.00 -6.07 -9.17
C SER A 167 1.92 -7.28 -9.03
N MET A 168 2.76 -7.30 -8.00
CA MET A 168 3.69 -8.40 -7.72
C MET A 168 3.16 -9.40 -6.69
N ASP A 169 1.95 -9.20 -6.17
CA ASP A 169 1.35 -10.00 -5.10
C ASP A 169 -0.10 -10.39 -5.48
N VAL A 170 -1.07 -9.67 -4.97
CA VAL A 170 -2.50 -10.03 -5.08
C VAL A 170 -2.99 -10.04 -6.53
N ILE A 171 -2.53 -9.14 -7.36
CA ILE A 171 -3.00 -8.95 -8.74
C ILE A 171 -2.17 -9.77 -9.76
N LEU A 172 -1.01 -10.28 -9.35
CA LEU A 172 -0.14 -11.04 -10.24
C LEU A 172 -0.87 -12.17 -11.00
N PRO A 173 -1.72 -13.02 -10.36
CA PRO A 173 -2.41 -14.09 -11.08
C PRO A 173 -3.45 -13.61 -12.11
N VAL A 174 -3.83 -12.34 -12.07
CA VAL A 174 -4.85 -11.77 -12.98
C VAL A 174 -4.20 -11.12 -14.20
N ILE A 175 -2.94 -10.70 -14.09
CA ILE A 175 -2.20 -9.98 -15.14
C ILE A 175 -1.20 -10.87 -15.88
N THR A 176 -0.95 -12.09 -15.41
CA THR A 176 -0.12 -13.11 -16.06
C THR A 176 -0.97 -14.06 -16.87
#